data_b08d41fdfa23317e6e26d6045a140e7f
#
_entry.id   b08d41fdfa23317e6e26d6045a140e7f
#
_cell.length_a   1.000
_cell.length_b   1.000
_cell.length_c   1.000
_cell.angle_alpha   90.00
_cell.angle_beta   90.00
_cell.angle_gamma   90.00
#
_symmetry.space_group_name_H-M   'P 1'
#
loop_
_entity.id
_entity.type
_entity.pdbx_description
1 polymer ?
#
loop_
_entity_poly.entity_id
_entity_poly.type
_entity_poly.pdbx_seq_one_letter_code
_entity_poly.pdbx_strand_id
1 'polypeptide(L)'
;MNILVCIKQVPETNKVEVDPVTGVLKRNGVSSKMNPYDLYAIETALRIREEKGGTITVITMGPNQAMSIIREAFSMGADKGAIISDRKFGGADVLATSYTISQGIKKLGAFDLILCGKQTTDGDTAQVGPEVAEWLQIPSVSNVCRIKEIHDDSIIVEMDMTEDIEIAKVAFPCLLSVGKDIFTPRLPSFLKKQASK
;
A
#
# COMPACT_ATOMS: atom_id res chain seq x y z
N MET A 1 -1.58 4.75 -17.71
CA MET A 1 -0.65 4.80 -16.56
C MET A 1 -0.68 3.46 -15.84
N ASN A 2 0.47 2.84 -15.58
CA ASN A 2 0.58 1.62 -14.78
C ASN A 2 0.83 1.98 -13.32
N ILE A 3 -0.14 1.70 -12.45
CA ILE A 3 -0.07 2.06 -11.04
C ILE A 3 0.11 0.78 -10.21
N LEU A 4 1.06 0.79 -9.29
CA LEU A 4 1.20 -0.25 -8.27
C LEU A 4 0.75 0.29 -6.92
N VAL A 5 0.03 -0.51 -6.13
CA VAL A 5 -0.31 -0.18 -4.75
C VAL A 5 0.22 -1.25 -3.82
N CYS A 6 1.08 -0.86 -2.89
CA CYS A 6 1.52 -1.72 -1.80
C CYS A 6 0.42 -1.77 -0.73
N ILE A 7 0.00 -2.98 -0.35
CA ILE A 7 -1.05 -3.19 0.66
C ILE A 7 -0.58 -4.18 1.71
N LYS A 8 -1.07 -4.05 2.93
CA LYS A 8 -0.70 -4.92 4.05
C LYS A 8 -1.92 -5.45 4.79
N GLN A 9 -1.85 -6.71 5.17
CA GLN A 9 -2.79 -7.30 6.13
C GLN A 9 -2.34 -6.96 7.56
N VAL A 10 -3.25 -6.38 8.35
CA VAL A 10 -3.02 -6.05 9.76
C VAL A 10 -4.07 -6.71 10.65
N PRO A 11 -3.80 -6.94 11.94
CA PRO A 11 -4.80 -7.40 12.89
C PRO A 11 -5.99 -6.43 12.96
N GLU A 12 -7.20 -6.94 13.08
CA GLU A 12 -8.41 -6.12 13.19
C GLU A 12 -8.53 -5.45 14.56
N THR A 13 -7.94 -6.06 15.59
CA THR A 13 -7.97 -5.54 16.96
C THR A 13 -6.54 -5.31 17.47
N ASN A 14 -6.36 -4.23 18.24
CA ASN A 14 -5.10 -3.96 18.95
C ASN A 14 -4.97 -4.82 20.25
N LYS A 15 -5.97 -5.61 20.59
CA LYS A 15 -5.93 -6.54 21.73
C LYS A 15 -5.26 -7.83 21.27
N VAL A 16 -3.95 -7.88 21.37
CA VAL A 16 -3.19 -9.09 21.10
C VAL A 16 -2.97 -9.78 22.44
N GLU A 17 -3.46 -11.01 22.60
CA GLU A 17 -3.14 -11.82 23.77
C GLU A 17 -1.69 -12.28 23.68
N VAL A 18 -0.92 -11.99 24.71
CA VAL A 18 0.45 -12.52 24.89
C VAL A 18 0.33 -13.86 25.62
N ASP A 19 1.01 -14.88 25.13
CA ASP A 19 1.14 -16.12 25.86
C ASP A 19 1.93 -15.86 27.16
N PRO A 20 1.32 -16.07 28.34
CA PRO A 20 1.96 -15.69 29.61
C PRO A 20 3.22 -16.53 29.94
N VAL A 21 3.44 -17.64 29.24
CA VAL A 21 4.57 -18.54 29.49
C VAL A 21 5.73 -18.26 28.52
N THR A 22 5.41 -18.02 27.24
CA THR A 22 6.42 -17.87 26.19
C THR A 22 6.68 -16.41 25.81
N GLY A 23 5.83 -15.47 26.22
CA GLY A 23 5.90 -14.07 25.79
C GLY A 23 5.56 -13.85 24.32
N VAL A 24 5.15 -14.89 23.61
CA VAL A 24 4.84 -14.83 22.18
C VAL A 24 3.40 -14.34 21.97
N LEU A 25 3.23 -13.45 21.01
CA LEU A 25 1.90 -12.98 20.61
C LEU A 25 1.06 -14.11 20.04
N LYS A 26 -0.06 -14.44 20.69
CA LYS A 26 -1.04 -15.40 20.16
C LYS A 26 -1.78 -14.78 18.98
N ARG A 27 -1.32 -15.09 17.78
CA ARG A 27 -1.96 -14.62 16.52
C ARG A 27 -3.07 -15.54 16.03
N ASN A 28 -3.27 -16.69 16.65
CA ASN A 28 -4.28 -17.65 16.26
C ASN A 28 -5.67 -17.16 16.68
N GLY A 29 -6.57 -16.96 15.68
CA GLY A 29 -7.95 -16.55 15.90
C GLY A 29 -8.20 -15.04 15.86
N VAL A 30 -7.18 -14.21 15.65
CA VAL A 30 -7.37 -12.77 15.46
C VAL A 30 -7.80 -12.53 14.01
N SER A 31 -9.01 -11.95 13.83
CA SER A 31 -9.44 -11.51 12.52
C SER A 31 -8.49 -10.43 12.00
N SER A 32 -8.26 -10.44 10.70
CA SER A 32 -7.35 -9.53 10.04
C SER A 32 -8.05 -8.79 8.90
N LYS A 33 -7.62 -7.57 8.65
CA LYS A 33 -8.17 -6.67 7.63
C LYS A 33 -7.05 -6.04 6.81
N MET A 34 -7.41 -5.38 5.71
CA MET A 34 -6.49 -4.48 5.03
C MET A 34 -6.14 -3.31 5.95
N ASN A 35 -4.88 -2.90 5.92
CA ASN A 35 -4.43 -1.70 6.63
C ASN A 35 -5.27 -0.49 6.19
N PRO A 36 -5.89 0.27 7.11
CA PRO A 36 -6.74 1.40 6.76
C PRO A 36 -6.06 2.45 5.88
N TYR A 37 -4.75 2.70 6.07
CA TYR A 37 -4.02 3.65 5.23
C TYR A 37 -3.88 3.18 3.79
N ASP A 38 -3.87 1.88 3.54
CA ASP A 38 -3.76 1.34 2.18
C ASP A 38 -5.07 1.49 1.40
N LEU A 39 -6.21 1.59 2.08
CA LEU A 39 -7.49 1.93 1.45
C LEU A 39 -7.45 3.31 0.80
N TYR A 40 -6.77 4.29 1.42
CA TYR A 40 -6.56 5.61 0.83
C TYR A 40 -5.65 5.54 -0.40
N ALA A 41 -4.61 4.70 -0.36
CA ALA A 41 -3.73 4.47 -1.50
C ALA A 41 -4.47 3.82 -2.69
N ILE A 42 -5.34 2.83 -2.42
CA ILE A 42 -6.19 2.21 -3.45
C ILE A 42 -7.15 3.25 -4.04
N GLU A 43 -7.85 4.03 -3.21
CA GLU A 43 -8.77 5.06 -3.71
C GLU A 43 -8.03 6.10 -4.56
N THR A 44 -6.83 6.50 -4.13
CA THR A 44 -5.97 7.40 -4.90
C THR A 44 -5.64 6.82 -6.27
N ALA A 45 -5.23 5.55 -6.34
CA ALA A 45 -4.97 4.86 -7.60
C ALA A 45 -6.21 4.81 -8.50
N LEU A 46 -7.38 4.55 -7.93
CA LEU A 46 -8.64 4.49 -8.66
C LEU A 46 -9.02 5.85 -9.25
N ARG A 47 -8.85 6.93 -8.50
CA ARG A 47 -9.08 8.31 -8.96
C ARG A 47 -8.15 8.71 -10.11
N ILE A 48 -6.86 8.40 -9.96
CA ILE A 48 -5.86 8.66 -11.01
C ILE A 48 -6.21 7.86 -12.28
N ARG A 49 -6.58 6.58 -12.13
CA ARG A 49 -7.00 5.77 -13.29
C ARG A 49 -8.27 6.28 -13.95
N GLU A 50 -9.23 6.79 -13.20
CA GLU A 50 -10.46 7.39 -13.74
C GLU A 50 -10.14 8.63 -14.60
N GLU A 51 -9.10 9.38 -14.26
CA GLU A 51 -8.65 10.57 -15.00
C GLU A 51 -7.72 10.26 -16.18
N LYS A 52 -6.71 9.40 -15.95
CA LYS A 52 -5.60 9.16 -16.90
C LYS A 52 -5.67 7.82 -17.63
N GLY A 53 -6.61 6.96 -17.26
CA GLY A 53 -6.65 5.58 -17.76
C GLY A 53 -5.52 4.71 -17.20
N GLY A 54 -5.49 3.45 -17.62
CA GLY A 54 -4.43 2.50 -17.28
C GLY A 54 -4.85 1.34 -16.39
N THR A 55 -3.90 0.73 -15.68
CA THR A 55 -4.11 -0.47 -14.86
C THR A 55 -3.59 -0.29 -13.44
N ILE A 56 -4.27 -0.94 -12.49
CA ILE A 56 -3.89 -0.95 -11.08
C ILE A 56 -3.52 -2.37 -10.68
N THR A 57 -2.28 -2.52 -10.22
CA THR A 57 -1.78 -3.77 -9.64
C THR A 57 -1.58 -3.58 -8.13
N VAL A 58 -2.05 -4.52 -7.31
CA VAL A 58 -1.76 -4.50 -5.87
C VAL A 58 -0.70 -5.55 -5.54
N ILE A 59 0.18 -5.25 -4.58
CA ILE A 59 1.21 -6.17 -4.09
C ILE A 59 1.17 -6.21 -2.56
N THR A 60 1.33 -7.41 -2.00
CA THR A 60 1.48 -7.61 -0.56
C THR A 60 2.55 -8.64 -0.26
N MET A 61 3.26 -8.47 0.84
CA MET A 61 4.14 -9.48 1.45
C MET A 61 3.46 -10.02 2.70
N GLY A 62 3.22 -11.31 2.73
CA GLY A 62 2.53 -11.91 3.88
C GLY A 62 2.21 -13.40 3.69
N PRO A 63 1.57 -14.02 4.69
CA PRO A 63 1.11 -15.40 4.58
C PRO A 63 -0.01 -15.53 3.53
N ASN A 64 -0.29 -16.75 3.07
CA ASN A 64 -1.32 -17.01 2.06
C ASN A 64 -2.71 -16.45 2.42
N GLN A 65 -3.03 -16.31 3.71
CA GLN A 65 -4.28 -15.69 4.14
C GLN A 65 -4.41 -14.21 3.73
N ALA A 66 -3.30 -13.52 3.43
CA ALA A 66 -3.31 -12.15 2.89
C ALA A 66 -3.93 -12.06 1.48
N MET A 67 -4.24 -13.20 0.85
CA MET A 67 -5.08 -13.22 -0.36
C MET A 67 -6.44 -12.54 -0.13
N SER A 68 -6.94 -12.50 1.10
CA SER A 68 -8.20 -11.84 1.45
C SER A 68 -8.18 -10.34 1.13
N ILE A 69 -7.08 -9.64 1.41
CA ILE A 69 -6.96 -8.20 1.12
C ILE A 69 -6.76 -7.92 -0.37
N ILE A 70 -6.14 -8.85 -1.12
CA ILE A 70 -6.07 -8.74 -2.58
C ILE A 70 -7.48 -8.83 -3.18
N ARG A 71 -8.31 -9.78 -2.72
CA ARG A 71 -9.71 -9.89 -3.14
C ARG A 71 -10.54 -8.66 -2.77
N GLU A 72 -10.26 -8.06 -1.61
CA GLU A 72 -10.87 -6.80 -1.21
C GLU A 72 -10.48 -5.68 -2.18
N ALA A 73 -9.19 -5.55 -2.53
CA ALA A 73 -8.70 -4.59 -3.52
C ALA A 73 -9.36 -4.79 -4.90
N PHE A 74 -9.56 -6.03 -5.35
CA PHE A 74 -10.31 -6.33 -6.58
C PHE A 74 -11.77 -5.88 -6.48
N SER A 75 -12.40 -6.07 -5.32
CA SER A 75 -13.78 -5.62 -5.12
C SER A 75 -13.91 -4.09 -5.11
N MET A 76 -12.85 -3.36 -4.80
CA MET A 76 -12.75 -1.90 -4.93
C MET A 76 -12.47 -1.48 -6.37
N GLY A 77 -11.77 -2.30 -7.14
CA GLY A 77 -11.53 -2.04 -8.56
C GLY A 77 -10.09 -2.18 -9.04
N ALA A 78 -9.19 -2.78 -8.27
CA ALA A 78 -7.87 -3.17 -8.76
C ALA A 78 -8.00 -4.24 -9.86
N ASP A 79 -7.04 -4.27 -10.79
CA ASP A 79 -7.07 -5.14 -11.96
C ASP A 79 -6.23 -6.40 -11.79
N LYS A 80 -5.09 -6.29 -11.08
CA LYS A 80 -4.15 -7.38 -10.86
C LYS A 80 -3.69 -7.41 -9.40
N GLY A 81 -3.24 -8.58 -8.93
CA GLY A 81 -2.71 -8.73 -7.58
C GLY A 81 -1.56 -9.71 -7.52
N ALA A 82 -0.60 -9.41 -6.64
CA ALA A 82 0.54 -10.29 -6.37
C ALA A 82 0.73 -10.46 -4.86
N ILE A 83 1.06 -11.66 -4.45
CA ILE A 83 1.45 -11.97 -3.08
C ILE A 83 2.88 -12.52 -3.06
N ILE A 84 3.71 -11.98 -2.18
CA ILE A 84 5.03 -12.49 -1.88
C ILE A 84 4.90 -13.27 -0.57
N SER A 85 4.99 -14.60 -0.64
CA SER A 85 4.74 -15.45 0.52
C SER A 85 5.81 -16.54 0.67
N ASP A 86 6.47 -16.53 1.82
CA ASP A 86 7.35 -17.59 2.29
C ASP A 86 7.35 -17.55 3.83
N ARG A 87 7.50 -18.72 4.48
CA ARG A 87 7.62 -18.81 5.95
C ARG A 87 8.83 -18.04 6.48
N LYS A 88 9.90 -17.92 5.69
CA LYS A 88 11.12 -17.19 6.03
C LYS A 88 10.92 -15.68 6.16
N PHE A 89 9.84 -15.13 5.59
CA PHE A 89 9.51 -13.71 5.72
C PHE A 89 8.82 -13.36 7.05
N GLY A 90 8.45 -14.38 7.84
CA GLY A 90 7.86 -14.15 9.17
C GLY A 90 8.86 -13.49 10.12
N GLY A 91 8.46 -12.34 10.69
CA GLY A 91 9.32 -11.56 11.58
C GLY A 91 10.33 -10.65 10.87
N ALA A 92 10.22 -10.47 9.55
CA ALA A 92 11.05 -9.51 8.82
C ALA A 92 10.87 -8.10 9.38
N ASP A 93 11.98 -7.39 9.56
CA ASP A 93 12.01 -5.97 9.89
C ASP A 93 11.68 -5.09 8.67
N VAL A 94 11.78 -3.78 8.85
CA VAL A 94 11.49 -2.80 7.79
C VAL A 94 12.43 -2.98 6.60
N LEU A 95 13.73 -3.15 6.85
CA LEU A 95 14.74 -3.30 5.81
C LEU A 95 14.53 -4.55 4.96
N ALA A 96 14.34 -5.70 5.60
CA ALA A 96 14.08 -6.96 4.90
C ALA A 96 12.73 -6.93 4.14
N THR A 97 11.72 -6.28 4.72
CA THR A 97 10.40 -6.12 4.10
C THR A 97 10.47 -5.24 2.86
N SER A 98 11.07 -4.06 2.95
CA SER A 98 11.20 -3.11 1.84
C SER A 98 12.03 -3.69 0.69
N TYR A 99 13.14 -4.36 1.01
CA TYR A 99 13.95 -5.08 0.03
C TYR A 99 13.14 -6.15 -0.70
N THR A 100 12.44 -7.00 0.04
CA THR A 100 11.65 -8.10 -0.53
C THR A 100 10.53 -7.59 -1.44
N ILE A 101 9.81 -6.55 -1.01
CA ILE A 101 8.76 -5.90 -1.81
C ILE A 101 9.37 -5.31 -3.08
N SER A 102 10.50 -4.61 -3.00
CA SER A 102 11.17 -4.02 -4.16
C SER A 102 11.58 -5.07 -5.20
N GLN A 103 12.06 -6.24 -4.76
CA GLN A 103 12.38 -7.36 -5.67
C GLN A 103 11.11 -7.93 -6.33
N GLY A 104 10.02 -8.02 -5.57
CA GLY A 104 8.70 -8.38 -6.12
C GLY A 104 8.23 -7.40 -7.19
N ILE A 105 8.37 -6.11 -6.94
CA ILE A 105 8.01 -5.05 -7.89
C ILE A 105 8.84 -5.17 -9.18
N LYS A 106 10.18 -5.31 -9.06
CA LYS A 106 11.07 -5.51 -10.22
C LYS A 106 10.65 -6.72 -11.06
N LYS A 107 10.18 -7.79 -10.43
CA LYS A 107 9.72 -9.00 -11.12
C LYS A 107 8.38 -8.81 -11.83
N LEU A 108 7.50 -7.93 -11.32
CA LEU A 108 6.21 -7.63 -11.95
C LEU A 108 6.34 -6.72 -13.18
N GLY A 109 7.43 -5.96 -13.30
CA GLY A 109 7.71 -5.09 -14.42
C GLY A 109 7.81 -3.62 -14.04
N ALA A 110 7.59 -2.74 -15.02
CA ALA A 110 7.68 -1.30 -14.85
C ALA A 110 6.33 -0.69 -14.46
N PHE A 111 6.38 0.26 -13.53
CA PHE A 111 5.24 1.05 -13.08
C PHE A 111 5.58 2.53 -13.16
N ASP A 112 4.60 3.34 -13.56
CA ASP A 112 4.76 4.80 -13.63
C ASP A 112 4.64 5.41 -12.23
N LEU A 113 3.72 4.88 -11.42
CA LEU A 113 3.43 5.36 -10.07
C LEU A 113 3.29 4.20 -9.09
N ILE A 114 3.97 4.31 -7.96
CA ILE A 114 3.82 3.40 -6.83
C ILE A 114 3.15 4.16 -5.69
N LEU A 115 2.10 3.58 -5.12
CA LEU A 115 1.37 4.15 -4.00
C LEU A 115 1.44 3.21 -2.79
N CYS A 116 1.53 3.77 -1.60
CA CYS A 116 1.37 3.06 -0.34
C CYS A 116 0.66 3.94 0.69
N GLY A 117 0.06 3.34 1.69
CA GLY A 117 -0.40 4.08 2.86
C GLY A 117 0.79 4.70 3.60
N LYS A 118 0.57 5.85 4.24
CA LYS A 118 1.59 6.56 5.03
C LYS A 118 2.27 5.62 6.04
N GLN A 119 1.50 4.78 6.71
CA GLN A 119 1.96 3.89 7.78
C GLN A 119 1.02 2.70 7.94
N THR A 120 1.33 1.78 8.86
CA THR A 120 0.46 0.65 9.20
C THR A 120 0.02 0.75 10.65
N THR A 121 -1.19 0.25 10.95
CA THR A 121 -1.76 0.33 12.30
C THR A 121 -1.16 -0.66 13.30
N ASP A 122 -0.30 -1.58 12.85
CA ASP A 122 0.38 -2.57 13.69
C ASP A 122 1.85 -2.25 13.97
N GLY A 123 2.58 -1.74 12.99
CA GLY A 123 4.02 -1.47 13.10
C GLY A 123 4.36 0.01 13.19
N ASP A 124 3.55 0.86 12.61
CA ASP A 124 3.56 2.34 12.70
C ASP A 124 4.89 3.04 12.36
N THR A 125 5.77 2.39 11.58
CA THR A 125 7.12 2.91 11.30
C THR A 125 7.15 3.99 10.22
N ALA A 126 6.19 4.00 9.29
CA ALA A 126 6.13 4.90 8.12
C ALA A 126 7.38 4.87 7.20
N GLN A 127 8.20 3.82 7.27
CA GLN A 127 9.51 3.74 6.59
C GLN A 127 9.49 2.87 5.33
N VAL A 128 8.63 1.85 5.26
CA VAL A 128 8.65 0.86 4.17
C VAL A 128 8.51 1.51 2.79
N GLY A 129 7.60 2.49 2.62
CA GLY A 129 7.41 3.18 1.34
C GLY A 129 8.68 3.85 0.83
N PRO A 130 9.26 4.82 1.57
CA PRO A 130 10.52 5.47 1.20
C PRO A 130 11.67 4.50 0.94
N GLU A 131 11.83 3.44 1.75
CA GLU A 131 12.86 2.43 1.54
C GLU A 131 12.64 1.61 0.27
N VAL A 132 11.39 1.27 -0.08
CA VAL A 132 11.07 0.63 -1.37
C VAL A 132 11.50 1.52 -2.53
N ALA A 133 11.24 2.82 -2.46
CA ALA A 133 11.65 3.76 -3.49
C ALA A 133 13.17 3.83 -3.64
N GLU A 134 13.91 3.84 -2.52
CA GLU A 134 15.37 3.80 -2.51
C GLU A 134 15.91 2.52 -3.18
N TRP A 135 15.36 1.34 -2.85
CA TRP A 135 15.72 0.08 -3.50
C TRP A 135 15.41 0.03 -5.00
N LEU A 136 14.41 0.79 -5.42
CA LEU A 136 14.03 0.92 -6.84
C LEU A 136 14.78 2.05 -7.55
N GLN A 137 15.50 2.90 -6.80
CA GLN A 137 16.20 4.10 -7.30
C GLN A 137 15.25 5.08 -8.01
N ILE A 138 14.09 5.30 -7.40
CA ILE A 138 13.08 6.26 -7.86
C ILE A 138 12.82 7.30 -6.78
N PRO A 139 12.42 8.54 -7.15
CA PRO A 139 12.06 9.55 -6.18
C PRO A 139 10.82 9.12 -5.36
N SER A 140 10.77 9.58 -4.10
CA SER A 140 9.62 9.37 -3.23
C SER A 140 9.16 10.65 -2.56
N VAL A 141 7.84 10.75 -2.35
CA VAL A 141 7.21 11.84 -1.59
C VAL A 141 6.31 11.22 -0.53
N SER A 142 6.55 11.59 0.73
CA SER A 142 5.79 11.08 1.87
C SER A 142 4.74 12.09 2.34
N ASN A 143 3.78 11.59 3.15
CA ASN A 143 2.72 12.41 3.75
C ASN A 143 1.86 13.17 2.73
N VAL A 144 1.64 12.59 1.55
CA VAL A 144 0.83 13.24 0.53
C VAL A 144 -0.62 13.33 1.00
N CYS A 145 -1.14 14.55 1.09
CA CYS A 145 -2.51 14.85 1.50
C CYS A 145 -3.40 15.34 0.35
N ARG A 146 -2.81 15.74 -0.78
CA ARG A 146 -3.56 16.14 -1.98
C ARG A 146 -2.74 15.96 -3.26
N ILE A 147 -3.41 15.53 -4.33
CA ILE A 147 -2.90 15.61 -5.70
C ILE A 147 -3.41 16.90 -6.32
N LYS A 148 -2.52 17.75 -6.82
CA LYS A 148 -2.87 19.00 -7.49
C LYS A 148 -3.01 18.82 -8.98
N GLU A 149 -1.99 18.25 -9.62
CA GLU A 149 -1.91 18.13 -11.07
C GLU A 149 -1.19 16.85 -11.46
N ILE A 150 -1.61 16.23 -12.55
CA ILE A 150 -0.98 15.05 -13.11
C ILE A 150 -0.63 15.35 -14.56
N HIS A 151 0.66 15.41 -14.87
CA HIS A 151 1.20 15.58 -16.21
C HIS A 151 1.60 14.24 -16.82
N ASP A 152 2.07 14.23 -18.06
CA ASP A 152 2.49 12.99 -18.72
C ASP A 152 3.80 12.42 -18.13
N ASP A 153 4.67 13.28 -17.60
CA ASP A 153 5.99 12.96 -17.07
C ASP A 153 6.16 13.17 -15.56
N SER A 154 5.16 13.76 -14.90
CA SER A 154 5.31 14.20 -13.51
C SER A 154 3.97 14.37 -12.81
N ILE A 155 4.01 14.46 -11.49
CA ILE A 155 2.86 14.73 -10.63
C ILE A 155 3.20 15.85 -9.63
N ILE A 156 2.23 16.75 -9.37
CA ILE A 156 2.35 17.80 -8.37
C ILE A 156 1.45 17.44 -7.19
N VAL A 157 2.01 17.39 -6.00
CA VAL A 157 1.34 16.98 -4.77
C VAL A 157 1.54 17.97 -3.64
N GLU A 158 0.60 18.00 -2.71
CA GLU A 158 0.75 18.66 -1.41
C GLU A 158 1.09 17.63 -0.33
N MET A 159 2.05 17.98 0.51
CA MET A 159 2.53 17.19 1.64
C MET A 159 2.15 17.86 2.95
N ASP A 160 1.61 17.10 3.88
CA ASP A 160 1.38 17.54 5.26
C ASP A 160 2.65 17.38 6.09
N MET A 161 3.27 18.52 6.43
CA MET A 161 4.50 18.60 7.23
C MET A 161 4.22 18.96 8.70
N THR A 162 2.99 18.79 9.16
CA THR A 162 2.51 19.06 10.52
C THR A 162 2.24 20.56 10.80
N GLU A 163 3.18 21.42 10.51
CA GLU A 163 3.03 22.89 10.71
C GLU A 163 2.68 23.59 9.41
N ASP A 164 3.16 23.05 8.27
CA ASP A 164 3.05 23.64 6.95
C ASP A 164 2.59 22.63 5.91
N ILE A 165 2.06 23.12 4.80
CA ILE A 165 1.80 22.35 3.59
C ILE A 165 2.88 22.68 2.56
N GLU A 166 3.66 21.68 2.18
CA GLU A 166 4.65 21.83 1.12
C GLU A 166 4.12 21.30 -0.21
N ILE A 167 4.57 21.91 -1.30
CA ILE A 167 4.22 21.47 -2.65
C ILE A 167 5.46 20.88 -3.31
N ALA A 168 5.34 19.64 -3.80
CA ALA A 168 6.39 18.96 -4.52
C ALA A 168 5.93 18.63 -5.95
N LYS A 169 6.82 18.87 -6.93
CA LYS A 169 6.71 18.29 -8.27
C LYS A 169 7.70 17.14 -8.37
N VAL A 170 7.21 15.96 -8.72
CA VAL A 170 8.04 14.76 -8.82
C VAL A 170 7.85 14.08 -10.19
N ALA A 171 8.96 13.69 -10.83
CA ALA A 171 8.94 13.00 -12.11
C ALA A 171 8.58 11.51 -11.96
N PHE A 172 7.90 10.95 -12.95
CA PHE A 172 7.69 9.51 -13.05
C PHE A 172 8.96 8.78 -13.55
N PRO A 173 9.20 7.54 -13.12
CA PRO A 173 8.47 6.80 -12.09
C PRO A 173 8.74 7.34 -10.69
N CYS A 174 7.74 7.33 -9.82
CA CYS A 174 7.91 7.77 -8.42
C CYS A 174 7.05 6.95 -7.45
N LEU A 175 7.34 7.09 -6.15
CA LEU A 175 6.54 6.52 -5.08
C LEU A 175 5.93 7.63 -4.23
N LEU A 176 4.64 7.51 -3.93
CA LEU A 176 3.94 8.41 -3.00
C LEU A 176 3.39 7.61 -1.82
N SER A 177 3.64 8.07 -0.60
CA SER A 177 2.92 7.58 0.57
C SER A 177 1.81 8.56 0.96
N VAL A 178 0.57 8.06 1.06
CA VAL A 178 -0.63 8.90 1.19
C VAL A 178 -1.24 8.83 2.58
N GLY A 179 -1.71 9.96 3.06
CA GLY A 179 -2.40 10.09 4.35
C GLY A 179 -3.91 9.89 4.23
N LYS A 180 -4.58 9.89 5.41
CA LYS A 180 -6.03 9.65 5.54
C LYS A 180 -6.90 10.73 4.89
N ASP A 181 -6.37 11.93 4.70
CA ASP A 181 -7.16 13.09 4.27
C ASP A 181 -7.15 13.29 2.74
N ILE A 182 -6.44 12.43 1.99
CA ILE A 182 -6.32 12.57 0.54
C ILE A 182 -7.64 12.32 -0.19
N PHE A 183 -8.36 11.24 0.15
CA PHE A 183 -9.68 10.90 -0.40
C PHE A 183 -10.43 9.99 0.58
N THR A 184 -11.77 10.02 0.55
CA THR A 184 -12.58 9.01 1.24
C THR A 184 -12.63 7.74 0.41
N PRO A 185 -12.17 6.59 0.94
CA PRO A 185 -12.20 5.31 0.21
C PRO A 185 -13.62 4.89 -0.15
N ARG A 186 -13.81 4.43 -1.37
CA ARG A 186 -15.10 3.84 -1.80
C ARG A 186 -15.35 2.51 -1.15
N LEU A 187 -16.63 2.15 -1.00
CA LEU A 187 -17.00 0.82 -0.53
C LEU A 187 -16.74 -0.24 -1.61
N PRO A 188 -16.38 -1.47 -1.22
CA PRO A 188 -16.26 -2.59 -2.13
C PRO A 188 -17.56 -2.85 -2.91
N SER A 189 -17.45 -3.06 -4.23
CA SER A 189 -18.60 -3.42 -5.07
C SER A 189 -19.02 -4.86 -4.82
N PHE A 190 -20.33 -5.09 -4.59
CA PHE A 190 -20.86 -6.43 -4.40
C PHE A 190 -20.65 -7.32 -5.64
N LEU A 191 -20.86 -6.79 -6.85
CA LEU A 191 -20.67 -7.52 -8.11
C LEU A 191 -19.21 -7.92 -8.31
N LYS A 192 -18.26 -7.01 -8.07
CA LYS A 192 -16.83 -7.29 -8.15
C LYS A 192 -16.38 -8.27 -7.07
N LYS A 193 -16.98 -8.21 -5.89
CA LYS A 193 -16.71 -9.17 -4.80
C LYS A 193 -17.13 -10.59 -5.15
N GLN A 194 -18.23 -10.76 -5.89
CA GLN A 194 -18.63 -12.08 -6.41
C GLN A 194 -17.68 -12.59 -7.48
N ALA A 195 -17.19 -11.72 -8.37
CA ALA A 195 -16.26 -12.09 -9.43
C ALA A 195 -14.84 -12.40 -8.93
N SER A 196 -14.48 -11.98 -7.72
CA SER A 196 -13.14 -12.19 -7.11
C SER A 196 -13.03 -13.45 -6.24
N LYS A 197 -14.10 -14.26 -6.16
CA LYS A 197 -14.11 -15.56 -5.46
C LYS A 197 -13.45 -16.64 -6.30
#